data_4aede0d257da0cd8a8426948174f45d6
#
_entry.id   4aede0d257da0cd8a8426948174f45d6
#
_cell.length_a   1.000
_cell.length_b   1.000
_cell.length_c   1.000
_cell.angle_alpha   90.00
_cell.angle_beta   90.00
_cell.angle_gamma   90.00
#
_symmetry.space_group_name_H-M   'P 1'
#
loop_
_entity.id
_entity.type
_entity.pdbx_description
1 polymer ?
#
loop_
_entity_poly.entity_id
_entity_poly.type
_entity_poly.pdbx_seq_one_letter_code
_entity_poly.pdbx_strand_id
1 'polypeptide(L)'
;MRLEPLYRVEFTYPEGWSIELAGEHGTQWQDFYLAEGTCTGRIAGRMRGANHPRRRTDGTFGPDFQGVIETADGAEIFFDWRGYGRAYPAGRRQIVVSGTHLSQDSRYRWLNDVLCVGAGEVWARPDRDSPDLVIEVAELIWEPPADTG
;
A
#
# COMPACT_ATOMS: atom_id res chain seq x y z
N MET A 1 21.93 0.49 -6.63
CA MET A 1 20.64 0.27 -5.90
C MET A 1 19.75 -0.57 -6.81
N ARG A 2 19.06 -1.55 -6.25
CA ARG A 2 18.14 -2.41 -6.99
C ARG A 2 16.88 -2.71 -6.19
N LEU A 3 15.83 -3.17 -6.89
CA LEU A 3 14.60 -3.64 -6.30
C LEU A 3 14.54 -5.17 -6.40
N GLU A 4 14.22 -5.82 -5.29
CA GLU A 4 14.00 -7.26 -5.23
C GLU A 4 12.51 -7.52 -5.00
N PRO A 5 11.81 -8.21 -5.92
CA PRO A 5 10.38 -8.51 -5.75
C PRO A 5 10.11 -9.23 -4.43
N LEU A 6 9.10 -8.77 -3.72
CA LEU A 6 8.72 -9.31 -2.41
C LEU A 6 7.35 -9.99 -2.45
N TYR A 7 6.30 -9.26 -2.82
CA TYR A 7 4.97 -9.79 -3.03
C TYR A 7 4.12 -8.86 -3.89
N ARG A 8 3.05 -9.42 -4.40
CA ARG A 8 1.96 -8.69 -5.05
C ARG A 8 0.72 -8.81 -4.16
N VAL A 9 0.02 -7.72 -3.93
CA VAL A 9 -1.25 -7.73 -3.24
C VAL A 9 -2.36 -7.23 -4.17
N GLU A 10 -3.45 -7.99 -4.21
CA GLU A 10 -4.70 -7.59 -4.85
C GLU A 10 -5.73 -7.44 -3.75
N PHE A 11 -6.39 -6.29 -3.68
CA PHE A 11 -7.31 -5.99 -2.60
C PHE A 11 -8.47 -5.10 -3.03
N THR A 12 -9.49 -5.07 -2.20
CA THR A 12 -10.67 -4.22 -2.34
C THR A 12 -10.91 -3.43 -1.06
N TYR A 13 -11.79 -2.45 -1.14
CA TYR A 13 -12.36 -1.77 0.02
C TYR A 13 -13.80 -2.22 0.25
N PRO A 14 -14.06 -3.27 1.06
CA PRO A 14 -15.43 -3.74 1.33
C PRO A 14 -16.28 -2.72 2.09
N GLU A 15 -15.63 -1.84 2.86
CA GLU A 15 -16.29 -0.74 3.57
C GLU A 15 -15.45 0.52 3.46
N GLY A 16 -16.12 1.68 3.39
CA GLY A 16 -15.45 2.96 3.38
C GLY A 16 -16.40 4.09 3.70
N TRP A 17 -15.82 5.19 4.19
CA TRP A 17 -16.53 6.40 4.55
C TRP A 17 -15.78 7.61 4.02
N SER A 18 -16.55 8.59 3.53
CA SER A 18 -16.06 9.92 3.20
C SER A 18 -16.96 10.93 3.90
N ILE A 19 -16.41 11.61 4.89
CA ILE A 19 -17.14 12.58 5.69
C ILE A 19 -16.68 13.97 5.30
N GLU A 20 -17.64 14.80 4.91
CA GLU A 20 -17.40 16.17 4.48
C GLU A 20 -17.85 17.16 5.55
N LEU A 21 -16.99 18.13 5.84
CA LEU A 21 -17.36 19.32 6.60
C LEU A 21 -17.18 20.55 5.70
N ALA A 22 -18.30 21.13 5.26
CA ALA A 22 -18.30 22.38 4.49
C ALA A 22 -18.60 23.57 5.40
N GLY A 23 -17.87 24.65 5.21
CA GLY A 23 -18.03 25.89 5.98
C GLY A 23 -17.58 27.11 5.20
N GLU A 24 -17.64 28.29 5.84
CA GLU A 24 -17.29 29.58 5.22
C GLU A 24 -15.85 29.65 4.70
N HIS A 25 -14.95 28.85 5.28
CA HIS A 25 -13.52 28.87 4.96
C HIS A 25 -13.06 27.71 4.07
N GLY A 26 -13.99 26.95 3.50
CA GLY A 26 -13.69 25.83 2.61
C GLY A 26 -14.31 24.51 3.07
N THR A 27 -13.81 23.43 2.52
CA THR A 27 -14.30 22.07 2.78
C THR A 27 -13.17 21.18 3.27
N GLN A 28 -13.44 20.48 4.34
CA GLN A 28 -12.57 19.44 4.87
C GLN A 28 -13.18 18.06 4.60
N TRP A 29 -12.35 17.10 4.22
CA TRP A 29 -12.74 15.72 4.00
C TRP A 29 -12.02 14.81 4.96
N GLN A 30 -12.74 13.78 5.43
CA GLN A 30 -12.15 12.64 6.13
C GLN A 30 -12.55 11.37 5.38
N ASP A 31 -11.56 10.69 4.80
CA ASP A 31 -11.75 9.43 4.10
C ASP A 31 -11.19 8.30 4.96
N PHE A 32 -11.92 7.22 5.10
CA PHE A 32 -11.47 6.05 5.87
C PHE A 32 -12.02 4.78 5.20
N TYR A 33 -11.12 3.86 4.87
CA TYR A 33 -11.46 2.64 4.15
C TYR A 33 -10.89 1.42 4.86
N LEU A 34 -11.73 0.40 5.02
CA LEU A 34 -11.27 -0.94 5.41
C LEU A 34 -10.93 -1.72 4.14
N ALA A 35 -9.81 -2.42 4.17
CA ALA A 35 -9.29 -3.17 3.04
C ALA A 35 -9.13 -4.64 3.37
N GLU A 36 -9.34 -5.49 2.37
CA GLU A 36 -9.01 -6.90 2.45
C GLU A 36 -8.55 -7.42 1.09
N GLY A 37 -7.62 -8.35 1.11
CA GLY A 37 -7.06 -8.90 -0.11
C GLY A 37 -6.13 -10.08 0.12
N THR A 38 -5.40 -10.41 -0.93
CA THR A 38 -4.50 -11.56 -0.97
C THR A 38 -3.12 -11.14 -1.44
N CYS A 39 -2.10 -11.56 -0.70
CA CYS A 39 -0.70 -11.43 -1.07
C CYS A 39 -0.21 -12.72 -1.72
N THR A 40 0.56 -12.59 -2.79
CA THR A 40 1.24 -13.70 -3.48
C THR A 40 2.71 -13.34 -3.70
N GLY A 41 3.60 -14.32 -3.65
CA GLY A 41 5.04 -14.15 -3.82
C GLY A 41 5.83 -14.73 -2.65
N ARG A 42 6.93 -14.08 -2.30
CA ARG A 42 7.76 -14.49 -1.13
C ARG A 42 7.01 -14.37 0.19
N ILE A 43 6.01 -13.49 0.24
CA ILE A 43 5.05 -13.41 1.33
C ILE A 43 3.68 -13.70 0.73
N ALA A 44 3.05 -14.76 1.20
CA ALA A 44 1.75 -15.20 0.72
C ALA A 44 0.77 -15.32 1.89
N GLY A 45 -0.46 -14.82 1.69
CA GLY A 45 -1.48 -14.88 2.72
C GLY A 45 -2.58 -13.85 2.53
N ARG A 46 -3.37 -13.67 3.58
CA ARG A 46 -4.48 -12.73 3.62
C ARG A 46 -4.05 -11.39 4.19
N MET A 47 -4.40 -10.32 3.49
CA MET A 47 -4.18 -8.95 3.97
C MET A 47 -5.50 -8.35 4.43
N ARG A 48 -5.47 -7.69 5.59
CA ARG A 48 -6.53 -6.82 6.07
C ARG A 48 -5.91 -5.56 6.65
N GLY A 49 -6.55 -4.42 6.40
CA GLY A 49 -6.02 -3.17 6.89
C GLY A 49 -7.01 -2.03 6.80
N ALA A 50 -6.51 -0.85 7.11
CA ALA A 50 -7.27 0.38 7.04
C ALA A 50 -6.42 1.47 6.38
N ASN A 51 -7.04 2.22 5.49
CA ASN A 51 -6.43 3.36 4.82
C ASN A 51 -7.19 4.63 5.22
N HIS A 52 -6.44 5.60 5.71
CA HIS A 52 -6.94 6.94 6.02
C HIS A 52 -6.27 7.96 5.06
N PRO A 53 -6.63 7.94 3.76
CA PRO A 53 -5.94 8.78 2.79
C PRO A 53 -6.29 10.25 3.02
N ARG A 54 -5.29 11.11 2.79
CA ARG A 54 -5.47 12.56 2.82
C ARG A 54 -5.60 13.09 1.41
N ARG A 55 -6.56 13.98 1.20
CA ARG A 55 -6.74 14.68 -0.07
C ARG A 55 -5.91 15.95 -0.09
N ARG A 56 -5.02 16.08 -1.06
CA ARG A 56 -4.36 17.35 -1.36
C ARG A 56 -5.26 18.22 -2.24
N THR A 57 -5.02 19.51 -2.19
CA THR A 57 -5.79 20.48 -2.99
C THR A 57 -5.61 20.33 -4.50
N ASP A 58 -4.53 19.67 -4.92
CA ASP A 58 -4.27 19.35 -6.34
C ASP A 58 -4.93 18.04 -6.83
N GLY A 59 -5.72 17.40 -5.98
CA GLY A 59 -6.42 16.15 -6.32
C GLY A 59 -5.61 14.87 -6.08
N THR A 60 -4.38 14.98 -5.60
CA THR A 60 -3.56 13.83 -5.20
C THR A 60 -4.01 13.31 -3.85
N PHE A 61 -4.15 11.98 -3.72
CA PHE A 61 -4.37 11.34 -2.43
C PHE A 61 -3.05 10.93 -1.81
N GLY A 62 -2.93 11.09 -0.49
CA GLY A 62 -1.81 10.58 0.29
C GLY A 62 -2.26 9.39 1.13
N PRO A 63 -2.03 8.15 0.69
CA PRO A 63 -2.34 6.96 1.51
C PRO A 63 -1.63 7.02 2.86
N ASP A 64 -2.36 6.62 3.89
CA ASP A 64 -1.88 6.37 5.24
C ASP A 64 -2.49 5.02 5.64
N PHE A 65 -1.80 3.94 5.30
CA PHE A 65 -2.36 2.61 5.21
C PHE A 65 -1.59 1.67 6.11
N GLN A 66 -2.26 1.11 7.12
CA GLN A 66 -1.71 0.10 8.00
C GLN A 66 -2.56 -1.15 7.99
N GLY A 67 -1.93 -2.28 8.21
CA GLY A 67 -2.65 -3.53 8.30
C GLY A 67 -1.78 -4.71 8.70
N VAL A 68 -2.36 -5.88 8.54
CA VAL A 68 -1.73 -7.16 8.88
C VAL A 68 -1.84 -8.11 7.71
N ILE A 69 -0.76 -8.79 7.42
CA ILE A 69 -0.73 -9.95 6.53
C ILE A 69 -0.67 -11.20 7.44
N GLU A 70 -1.71 -12.00 7.37
CA GLU A 70 -1.73 -13.33 7.97
C GLU A 70 -1.22 -14.31 6.93
N THR A 71 0.01 -14.78 7.11
CA THR A 71 0.66 -15.65 6.11
C THR A 71 0.03 -17.03 6.07
N ALA A 72 0.14 -17.70 4.93
CA ALA A 72 -0.39 -19.05 4.74
C ALA A 72 0.27 -20.09 5.68
N ASP A 73 1.49 -19.82 6.14
CA ASP A 73 2.24 -20.64 7.09
C ASP A 73 2.08 -20.22 8.57
N GLY A 74 1.12 -19.34 8.87
CA GLY A 74 0.67 -19.04 10.24
C GLY A 74 1.40 -17.90 10.95
N ALA A 75 2.07 -17.02 10.24
CA ALA A 75 2.69 -15.82 10.81
C ALA A 75 1.79 -14.60 10.65
N GLU A 76 2.08 -13.57 11.45
CA GLU A 76 1.48 -12.26 11.33
C GLU A 76 2.56 -11.23 11.00
N ILE A 77 2.31 -10.40 9.99
CA ILE A 77 3.20 -9.33 9.56
C ILE A 77 2.42 -8.02 9.53
N PHE A 78 2.79 -7.09 10.37
CA PHE A 78 2.25 -5.72 10.32
C PHE A 78 2.91 -4.97 9.17
N PHE A 79 2.15 -4.14 8.45
CA PHE A 79 2.70 -3.24 7.43
C PHE A 79 2.21 -1.81 7.64
N ASP A 80 3.05 -0.86 7.21
CA ASP A 80 2.75 0.57 7.22
C ASP A 80 3.21 1.15 5.88
N TRP A 81 2.24 1.63 5.08
CA TRP A 81 2.49 2.20 3.76
C TRP A 81 2.06 3.65 3.70
N ARG A 82 2.92 4.49 3.11
CA ARG A 82 2.65 5.89 2.84
C ARG A 82 3.14 6.24 1.44
N GLY A 83 2.47 7.19 0.80
CA GLY A 83 2.86 7.59 -0.53
C GLY A 83 1.81 8.44 -1.22
N TYR A 84 1.54 8.14 -2.49
CA TYR A 84 0.68 8.97 -3.32
C TYR A 84 -0.25 8.13 -4.20
N GLY A 85 -1.52 8.57 -4.28
CA GLY A 85 -2.48 8.14 -5.30
C GLY A 85 -2.64 9.28 -6.30
N ARG A 86 -2.28 9.05 -7.55
CA ARG A 86 -2.17 10.11 -8.57
C ARG A 86 -2.45 9.59 -9.98
N ALA A 87 -2.70 10.50 -10.93
CA ALA A 87 -2.90 10.13 -12.34
C ALA A 87 -1.60 10.16 -13.18
N TYR A 88 -0.52 10.72 -12.64
CA TYR A 88 0.79 10.81 -13.31
C TYR A 88 1.69 9.62 -12.90
N PRO A 89 2.54 9.06 -13.80
CA PRO A 89 2.76 9.46 -15.20
C PRO A 89 1.80 8.82 -16.23
N ALA A 90 1.05 7.79 -15.90
CA ALA A 90 0.35 6.96 -16.87
C ALA A 90 -1.02 7.50 -17.32
N GLY A 91 -1.49 8.63 -16.79
CA GLY A 91 -2.78 9.21 -17.14
C GLY A 91 -4.01 8.49 -16.56
N ARG A 92 -3.79 7.44 -15.75
CA ARG A 92 -4.80 6.72 -15.00
C ARG A 92 -4.38 6.59 -13.54
N ARG A 93 -5.30 6.24 -12.68
CA ARG A 93 -5.07 6.27 -11.23
C ARG A 93 -4.06 5.23 -10.80
N GLN A 94 -2.94 5.69 -10.26
CA GLN A 94 -1.84 4.88 -9.78
C GLN A 94 -1.61 5.11 -8.30
N ILE A 95 -1.00 4.11 -7.66
CA ILE A 95 -0.55 4.20 -6.28
C ILE A 95 0.96 3.93 -6.27
N VAL A 96 1.70 4.81 -5.59
CA VAL A 96 3.12 4.62 -5.30
C VAL A 96 3.32 4.80 -3.80
N VAL A 97 3.97 3.84 -3.16
CA VAL A 97 4.15 3.83 -1.71
C VAL A 97 5.58 3.47 -1.33
N SER A 98 5.99 3.93 -0.17
CA SER A 98 7.09 3.36 0.60
C SER A 98 6.50 2.69 1.83
N GLY A 99 7.17 1.67 2.35
CA GLY A 99 6.60 0.94 3.47
C GLY A 99 7.60 0.14 4.26
N THR A 100 7.18 -0.16 5.47
CA THR A 100 7.92 -0.97 6.43
C THR A 100 7.03 -2.12 6.88
N HIS A 101 7.69 -3.16 7.40
CA HIS A 101 7.02 -4.34 7.94
C HIS A 101 7.57 -4.64 9.32
N LEU A 102 6.75 -5.30 10.14
CA LEU A 102 7.16 -5.75 11.47
C LEU A 102 6.55 -7.13 11.74
N SER A 103 7.40 -8.08 12.10
CA SER A 103 6.96 -9.41 12.51
C SER A 103 7.83 -9.96 13.63
N GLN A 104 7.21 -10.64 14.59
CA GLN A 104 7.90 -11.39 15.65
C GLN A 104 8.30 -12.80 15.19
N ASP A 105 7.67 -13.33 14.15
CA ASP A 105 7.92 -14.68 13.64
C ASP A 105 9.35 -14.80 13.09
N SER A 106 10.08 -15.83 13.52
CA SER A 106 11.49 -16.03 13.15
C SER A 106 11.70 -16.15 11.64
N ARG A 107 10.69 -16.59 10.88
CA ARG A 107 10.77 -16.74 9.42
C ARG A 107 10.69 -15.39 8.69
N TYR A 108 10.15 -14.34 9.34
CA TYR A 108 9.88 -13.04 8.72
C TYR A 108 10.55 -11.86 9.45
N ARG A 109 11.32 -12.11 10.51
CA ARG A 109 12.02 -11.06 11.27
C ARG A 109 12.99 -10.24 10.42
N TRP A 110 13.51 -10.82 9.37
CA TRP A 110 14.38 -10.11 8.43
C TRP A 110 13.70 -8.92 7.76
N LEU A 111 12.37 -8.91 7.66
CA LEU A 111 11.60 -7.78 7.14
C LEU A 111 11.64 -6.54 8.03
N ASN A 112 11.94 -6.68 9.32
CA ASN A 112 11.85 -5.58 10.28
C ASN A 112 12.84 -4.44 9.98
N ASP A 113 13.89 -4.71 9.24
CA ASP A 113 14.94 -3.77 8.88
C ASP A 113 14.97 -3.45 7.38
N VAL A 114 13.90 -3.81 6.66
CA VAL A 114 13.81 -3.66 5.21
C VAL A 114 12.88 -2.51 4.86
N LEU A 115 13.36 -1.57 4.04
CA LEU A 115 12.50 -0.58 3.42
C LEU A 115 11.99 -1.12 2.08
N CYS A 116 10.67 -1.06 1.91
CA CYS A 116 10.01 -1.48 0.68
C CYS A 116 9.49 -0.28 -0.09
N VAL A 117 9.38 -0.46 -1.39
CA VAL A 117 8.62 0.43 -2.29
C VAL A 117 7.58 -0.40 -3.01
N GLY A 118 6.45 0.24 -3.30
CA GLY A 118 5.36 -0.42 -4.01
C GLY A 118 4.79 0.50 -5.08
N ALA A 119 4.30 -0.10 -6.15
CA ALA A 119 3.58 0.62 -7.20
C ALA A 119 2.44 -0.23 -7.73
N GLY A 120 1.35 0.43 -8.08
CA GLY A 120 0.18 -0.27 -8.60
C GLY A 120 -0.88 0.65 -9.16
N GLU A 121 -2.06 0.10 -9.35
CA GLU A 121 -3.18 0.79 -10.00
C GLU A 121 -4.50 0.54 -9.27
N VAL A 122 -5.41 1.47 -9.45
CA VAL A 122 -6.82 1.34 -9.09
C VAL A 122 -7.61 0.99 -10.35
N TRP A 123 -8.27 -0.18 -10.35
CA TRP A 123 -9.08 -0.65 -11.47
C TRP A 123 -10.56 -0.47 -11.16
N ALA A 124 -11.22 0.44 -11.88
CA ALA A 124 -12.67 0.56 -11.80
C ALA A 124 -13.35 -0.72 -12.30
N ARG A 125 -14.41 -1.16 -11.59
CA ARG A 125 -15.22 -2.31 -11.97
C ARG A 125 -16.64 -1.84 -12.31
N PRO A 126 -17.12 -2.06 -13.54
CA PRO A 126 -18.46 -1.60 -13.94
C PRO A 126 -19.61 -2.31 -13.22
N ASP A 127 -19.36 -3.48 -12.64
CA ASP A 127 -20.34 -4.34 -11.97
C ASP A 127 -20.48 -4.09 -10.47
N ARG A 128 -19.68 -3.17 -9.90
CA ARG A 128 -19.73 -2.83 -8.47
C ARG A 128 -19.13 -1.46 -8.18
N ASP A 129 -19.49 -0.89 -7.03
CA ASP A 129 -19.07 0.46 -6.61
C ASP A 129 -17.63 0.51 -6.12
N SER A 130 -17.11 -0.61 -5.61
CA SER A 130 -15.75 -0.70 -5.09
C SER A 130 -14.76 -1.12 -6.18
N PRO A 131 -13.66 -0.39 -6.37
CA PRO A 131 -12.62 -0.81 -7.32
C PRO A 131 -11.80 -1.97 -6.77
N ASP A 132 -11.10 -2.65 -7.67
CA ASP A 132 -9.96 -3.51 -7.32
C ASP A 132 -8.68 -2.66 -7.33
N LEU A 133 -7.79 -3.00 -6.42
CA LEU A 133 -6.47 -2.39 -6.33
C LEU A 133 -5.41 -3.48 -6.42
N VAL A 134 -4.32 -3.16 -7.10
CA VAL A 134 -3.16 -4.03 -7.19
C VAL A 134 -1.92 -3.22 -6.85
N ILE A 135 -1.05 -3.77 -6.02
CA ILE A 135 0.25 -3.19 -5.70
C ILE A 135 1.31 -4.29 -5.74
N GLU A 136 2.37 -4.05 -6.48
CA GLU A 136 3.58 -4.86 -6.43
C GLU A 136 4.57 -4.21 -5.47
N VAL A 137 5.05 -4.98 -4.50
CA VAL A 137 5.93 -4.53 -3.43
C VAL A 137 7.30 -5.18 -3.59
N ALA A 138 8.35 -4.36 -3.53
CA ALA A 138 9.73 -4.79 -3.66
C ALA A 138 10.59 -4.23 -2.53
N GLU A 139 11.58 -5.00 -2.15
CA GLU A 139 12.64 -4.62 -1.21
C GLU A 139 13.64 -3.69 -1.91
N LEU A 140 13.98 -2.59 -1.25
CA LEU A 140 15.00 -1.66 -1.73
C LEU A 140 16.36 -2.07 -1.17
N ILE A 141 17.30 -2.39 -2.06
CA ILE A 141 18.62 -2.90 -1.71
C ILE A 141 19.70 -1.93 -2.16
N TRP A 142 20.58 -1.59 -1.22
CA TRP A 142 21.82 -0.87 -1.55
C TRP A 142 22.83 -1.79 -2.22
N GLU A 143 23.35 -1.36 -3.35
CA GLU A 143 24.48 -2.00 -4.01
C GLU A 143 25.67 -1.05 -3.98
N PRO A 144 26.72 -1.35 -3.21
CA PRO A 144 27.91 -0.52 -3.22
C PRO A 144 28.54 -0.51 -4.62
N PRO A 145 29.17 0.60 -5.03
CA PRO A 145 29.93 0.62 -6.27
C PRO A 145 31.05 -0.41 -6.21
N ALA A 146 31.39 -0.97 -7.38
CA ALA A 146 32.52 -1.87 -7.47
C ALA A 146 33.80 -1.13 -7.01
N ASP A 147 34.64 -1.77 -6.19
CA ASP A 147 35.94 -1.22 -5.83
C ASP A 147 36.73 -0.97 -7.10
N THR A 148 36.91 0.29 -7.45
CA THR A 148 37.89 0.70 -8.43
C THR A 148 39.26 0.69 -7.72
N GLY A 149 39.86 -0.49 -7.67
CA GLY A 149 41.20 -0.65 -7.15
C GLY A 149 42.25 0.02 -8.01
#